data_4d6e3a01382c04481a4336f1759d29a9
#
_entry.id   4d6e3a01382c04481a4336f1759d29a9
#
_cell.length_a   1.000
_cell.length_b   1.000
_cell.length_c   1.000
_cell.angle_alpha   90.00
_cell.angle_beta   90.00
_cell.angle_gamma   90.00
#
_symmetry.space_group_name_H-M   'P 1'
#
loop_
_entity.id
_entity.type
_entity.pdbx_description
1 polymer ?
#
loop_
_entity_poly.entity_id
_entity_poly.type
_entity_poly.pdbx_seq_one_letter_code
_entity_poly.pdbx_strand_id
1 'polypeptide(L)'
;MKIKKLIFLLLAFQLLLLPASFAGSSAETEPATITIPLGGNGYVEKNGKARINNEGLINWSNTSDVIAIYFRTEKAGDATFSLRLSVPEGNSRISLTVAGKTLTKEINNLGSAVIQLGKVEIKEPGYVKAELRGLSKTGQVFAEVSDLLVSGTALDNGAVYVKNNEGNYFHWGRRGPSVHLNYTIPAAAENKVEWFYNEIMVPEGEDKLGTYYMANGFSGGYFGMQANSLTERRVLFSIWSPFSTDDPKSIPDSMKVILLKKGSKTRTGEFGNEGSGGQSFMIYPWKAGKTYAFLTHAKPNPTKKTTIYTAYFKDLEQGDWQLVASFERPQSAVYLKGIYSFLENFSPPTGDQSRRGDYKNQWAIDAEGRWYEITSATFTADATARINYRKDYTGGSDNTSFYLKNCGFFNDFTPIKTPFQRKSTGKTHPVIDFNKLP
;
A
#
# COMPACT_ATOMS: atom_id res chain seq x y z
N MET A 1 8.00 81.95 -3.59
CA MET A 1 8.17 83.08 -2.65
C MET A 1 8.80 82.53 -1.38
N LYS A 2 10.03 82.95 -1.13
CA LYS A 2 10.84 82.95 0.11
C LYS A 2 11.21 81.59 0.78
N ILE A 3 12.44 81.25 0.51
CA ILE A 3 13.45 80.46 1.21
C ILE A 3 13.61 80.96 2.67
N LYS A 4 13.72 79.99 3.63
CA LYS A 4 14.52 80.19 4.85
C LYS A 4 15.36 78.96 5.14
N LYS A 5 16.66 79.12 5.01
CA LYS A 5 17.73 78.26 5.53
C LYS A 5 17.75 78.33 7.03
N LEU A 6 17.94 77.19 7.71
CA LEU A 6 18.39 77.16 9.10
C LEU A 6 19.54 76.16 9.19
N ILE A 7 20.70 76.75 9.51
CA ILE A 7 21.95 76.07 9.82
C ILE A 7 21.84 75.61 11.27
N PHE A 8 22.12 74.33 11.55
CA PHE A 8 22.40 73.86 12.89
C PHE A 8 23.75 73.09 13.00
N LEU A 9 24.50 73.55 13.99
CA LEU A 9 25.85 73.28 14.40
C LEU A 9 26.05 71.77 14.74
N LEU A 10 27.14 71.17 14.20
CA LEU A 10 27.65 69.85 14.66
C LEU A 10 28.40 70.03 16.01
N LEU A 11 27.92 69.36 17.03
CA LEU A 11 28.72 69.02 18.21
C LEU A 11 29.05 67.52 18.16
N ALA A 12 30.33 67.24 17.98
CA ALA A 12 30.88 65.85 18.04
C ALA A 12 30.95 65.41 19.49
N PHE A 13 30.18 64.38 19.84
CA PHE A 13 30.35 63.65 21.09
C PHE A 13 30.94 62.26 20.73
N GLN A 14 32.24 62.07 20.98
CA GLN A 14 32.88 60.80 20.91
C GLN A 14 32.44 59.94 22.08
N LEU A 15 31.53 59.02 21.86
CA LEU A 15 31.23 57.95 22.83
C LEU A 15 32.14 56.78 22.53
N LEU A 16 33.04 56.45 23.44
CA LEU A 16 33.80 55.20 23.43
C LEU A 16 32.83 54.01 23.59
N LEU A 17 32.55 53.28 22.54
CA LEU A 17 31.86 52.01 22.57
C LEU A 17 32.88 50.89 22.87
N LEU A 18 32.90 50.41 24.08
CA LEU A 18 33.51 49.14 24.43
C LEU A 18 32.70 47.99 23.76
N PRO A 19 33.34 47.02 23.10
CA PRO A 19 32.62 45.89 22.56
C PRO A 19 32.14 44.98 23.72
N ALA A 20 30.86 44.97 24.03
CA ALA A 20 30.25 43.93 24.84
C ALA A 20 30.29 42.61 24.05
N SER A 21 31.19 41.73 24.41
CA SER A 21 31.16 40.34 23.97
C SER A 21 29.91 39.66 24.48
N PHE A 22 28.85 39.64 23.68
CA PHE A 22 27.74 38.69 23.93
C PHE A 22 28.27 37.29 23.63
N ALA A 23 28.65 36.57 24.69
CA ALA A 23 28.74 35.15 24.65
C ALA A 23 27.32 34.64 24.36
N GLY A 24 27.00 34.37 23.10
CA GLY A 24 25.78 33.70 22.73
C GLY A 24 25.79 32.30 23.33
N SER A 25 25.07 32.11 24.42
CA SER A 25 24.66 30.80 24.87
C SER A 25 23.84 30.21 23.72
N SER A 26 24.44 29.29 22.98
CA SER A 26 23.67 28.40 22.10
C SER A 26 22.75 27.62 23.02
N ALA A 27 21.50 28.00 23.13
CA ALA A 27 20.49 27.16 23.71
C ALA A 27 20.54 25.86 22.88
N GLU A 28 21.04 24.78 23.46
CA GLU A 28 20.87 23.44 22.92
C GLU A 28 19.36 23.24 22.81
N THR A 29 18.85 23.30 21.58
CA THR A 29 17.46 22.95 21.32
C THR A 29 17.29 21.49 21.67
N GLU A 30 16.44 21.21 22.67
CA GLU A 30 16.05 19.84 23.03
C GLU A 30 15.73 19.07 21.74
N PRO A 31 16.31 17.88 21.54
CA PRO A 31 16.12 17.13 20.32
C PRO A 31 14.64 16.81 20.10
N ALA A 32 14.14 17.08 18.92
CA ALA A 32 12.75 16.84 18.57
C ALA A 32 12.35 15.38 18.90
N THR A 33 11.27 15.23 19.66
CA THR A 33 10.71 13.91 19.98
C THR A 33 9.53 13.64 19.08
N ILE A 34 9.53 12.51 18.37
CA ILE A 34 8.39 12.01 17.62
C ILE A 34 7.62 10.99 18.44
N THR A 35 6.30 10.98 18.26
CA THR A 35 5.39 9.98 18.84
C THR A 35 4.89 9.08 17.72
N ILE A 36 5.19 7.78 17.82
CA ILE A 36 4.85 6.75 16.83
C ILE A 36 3.75 5.87 17.43
N PRO A 37 2.47 6.07 17.05
CA PRO A 37 1.36 5.28 17.55
C PRO A 37 1.48 3.82 17.11
N LEU A 38 1.34 2.88 18.05
CA LEU A 38 1.36 1.45 17.71
C LEU A 38 0.17 1.06 16.84
N GLY A 39 -0.99 1.73 16.97
CA GLY A 39 -2.17 1.49 16.17
C GLY A 39 -1.92 1.52 14.66
N GLY A 40 -1.02 2.40 14.20
CA GLY A 40 -0.66 2.53 12.77
C GLY A 40 0.64 1.83 12.37
N ASN A 41 1.53 1.54 13.34
CA ASN A 41 2.92 1.15 13.06
C ASN A 41 3.32 -0.19 13.71
N GLY A 42 2.42 -0.79 14.52
CA GLY A 42 2.70 -2.02 15.26
C GLY A 42 2.14 -3.26 14.58
N TYR A 43 2.88 -4.38 14.69
CA TYR A 43 2.51 -5.70 14.17
C TYR A 43 2.83 -6.79 15.19
N VAL A 44 1.96 -7.80 15.29
CA VAL A 44 2.22 -8.98 16.12
C VAL A 44 2.73 -10.09 15.22
N GLU A 45 4.05 -10.30 15.17
CA GLU A 45 4.70 -11.27 14.29
C GLU A 45 4.53 -12.72 14.77
N LYS A 46 4.66 -12.93 16.08
CA LYS A 46 4.29 -14.20 16.73
C LYS A 46 3.25 -13.88 17.75
N ASN A 47 2.11 -14.53 17.66
CA ASN A 47 0.94 -14.19 18.44
C ASN A 47 0.45 -15.31 19.36
N GLY A 48 0.22 -14.93 20.62
CA GLY A 48 -0.71 -15.57 21.50
C GLY A 48 -2.04 -14.79 21.50
N LYS A 49 -2.27 -14.01 22.60
CA LYS A 49 -3.46 -13.17 22.75
C LYS A 49 -3.23 -11.70 22.44
N ALA A 50 -1.98 -11.27 22.24
CA ALA A 50 -1.62 -9.90 21.91
C ALA A 50 -2.33 -9.41 20.63
N ARG A 51 -2.81 -8.17 20.63
CA ARG A 51 -3.51 -7.54 19.50
C ARG A 51 -3.10 -6.08 19.41
N ILE A 52 -3.11 -5.55 18.19
CA ILE A 52 -2.99 -4.11 17.91
C ILE A 52 -4.35 -3.61 17.46
N ASN A 53 -4.87 -2.61 18.16
CA ASN A 53 -6.05 -1.82 17.76
C ASN A 53 -5.68 -0.34 17.56
N ASN A 54 -6.67 0.53 17.40
CA ASN A 54 -6.43 1.96 17.20
C ASN A 54 -5.78 2.65 18.44
N GLU A 55 -5.92 2.06 19.61
CA GLU A 55 -5.36 2.60 20.86
C GLU A 55 -3.94 2.08 21.14
N GLY A 56 -3.52 1.01 20.47
CA GLY A 56 -2.20 0.41 20.60
C GLY A 56 -2.22 -1.09 20.87
N LEU A 57 -1.22 -1.56 21.62
CA LEU A 57 -1.03 -2.95 22.01
C LEU A 57 -1.85 -3.28 23.24
N ILE A 58 -2.70 -4.29 23.12
CA ILE A 58 -3.57 -4.82 24.19
C ILE A 58 -3.43 -6.35 24.32
N ASN A 59 -3.87 -6.90 25.45
CA ASN A 59 -3.87 -8.35 25.75
C ASN A 59 -2.49 -9.02 25.63
N TRP A 60 -1.43 -8.29 25.85
CA TRP A 60 -0.06 -8.80 25.76
C TRP A 60 0.30 -9.60 27.01
N SER A 61 0.09 -10.91 26.96
CA SER A 61 0.20 -11.80 28.12
C SER A 61 1.21 -12.92 27.98
N ASN A 62 1.67 -13.22 26.77
CA ASN A 62 2.55 -14.37 26.50
C ASN A 62 3.98 -13.92 26.19
N THR A 63 4.98 -14.58 26.79
CA THR A 63 6.40 -14.34 26.49
C THR A 63 6.80 -14.68 25.06
N SER A 64 6.02 -15.53 24.37
CA SER A 64 6.23 -15.83 22.94
C SER A 64 5.74 -14.74 21.99
N ASP A 65 4.93 -13.79 22.48
CA ASP A 65 4.46 -12.68 21.66
C ASP A 65 5.66 -11.79 21.26
N VAL A 66 5.75 -11.50 19.98
CA VAL A 66 6.76 -10.63 19.39
C VAL A 66 6.04 -9.49 18.70
N ILE A 67 6.25 -8.28 19.19
CA ILE A 67 5.60 -7.08 18.67
C ILE A 67 6.67 -6.24 17.95
N ALA A 68 6.54 -6.08 16.64
CA ALA A 68 7.40 -5.23 15.84
C ALA A 68 6.74 -3.86 15.62
N ILE A 69 7.51 -2.80 15.80
CA ILE A 69 7.09 -1.42 15.56
C ILE A 69 8.02 -0.86 14.51
N TYR A 70 7.46 -0.29 13.43
CA TYR A 70 8.24 0.21 12.30
C TYR A 70 8.09 1.71 12.11
N PHE A 71 9.22 2.35 11.81
CA PHE A 71 9.30 3.73 11.32
C PHE A 71 10.54 3.85 10.42
N ARG A 72 10.63 4.93 9.64
CA ARG A 72 11.78 5.16 8.79
C ARG A 72 12.49 6.45 9.20
N THR A 73 13.82 6.40 9.35
CA THR A 73 14.67 7.57 9.51
C THR A 73 15.25 7.98 8.16
N GLU A 74 15.48 9.28 7.97
CA GLU A 74 16.13 9.81 6.76
C GLU A 74 17.61 10.13 7.00
N LYS A 75 18.14 9.82 8.21
CA LYS A 75 19.50 10.09 8.64
C LYS A 75 19.98 9.02 9.62
N ALA A 76 21.27 8.69 9.58
CA ALA A 76 21.96 7.95 10.64
C ALA A 76 22.20 8.86 11.84
N GLY A 77 22.31 8.29 13.03
CA GLY A 77 22.58 9.04 14.27
C GLY A 77 22.08 8.34 15.51
N ASP A 78 22.20 9.01 16.63
CA ASP A 78 21.70 8.53 17.90
C ASP A 78 20.19 8.66 18.03
N ALA A 79 19.56 7.66 18.62
CA ALA A 79 18.13 7.64 18.92
C ALA A 79 17.89 7.17 20.35
N THR A 80 17.13 7.94 21.14
CA THR A 80 16.65 7.57 22.47
C THR A 80 15.24 7.07 22.35
N PHE A 81 14.97 5.90 22.91
CA PHE A 81 13.70 5.19 22.84
C PHE A 81 12.97 5.23 24.18
N SER A 82 11.69 5.56 24.14
CA SER A 82 10.75 5.51 25.27
C SER A 82 9.44 4.88 24.81
N LEU A 83 8.68 4.31 25.75
CA LEU A 83 7.33 3.80 25.51
C LEU A 83 6.33 4.59 26.37
N ARG A 84 5.19 4.94 25.75
CA ARG A 84 4.00 5.33 26.53
C ARG A 84 3.21 4.06 26.78
N LEU A 85 3.10 3.70 28.06
CA LEU A 85 2.49 2.46 28.47
C LEU A 85 1.83 2.56 29.85
N SER A 86 1.00 1.55 30.16
CA SER A 86 0.51 1.27 31.51
C SER A 86 0.78 -0.20 31.87
N VAL A 87 1.03 -0.48 33.14
CA VAL A 87 1.05 -1.82 33.71
C VAL A 87 -0.12 -1.90 34.70
N PRO A 88 -1.28 -2.40 34.28
CA PRO A 88 -2.52 -2.32 35.08
C PRO A 88 -2.44 -3.05 36.42
N GLU A 89 -1.62 -4.11 36.45
CA GLU A 89 -1.51 -4.98 37.65
C GLU A 89 -0.12 -5.59 37.74
N GLY A 90 0.42 -5.63 38.98
CA GLY A 90 1.69 -6.29 39.31
C GLY A 90 2.91 -5.59 38.73
N ASN A 91 3.94 -6.37 38.43
CA ASN A 91 5.22 -5.90 37.88
C ASN A 91 5.48 -6.57 36.53
N SER A 92 6.19 -5.88 35.66
CA SER A 92 6.59 -6.39 34.34
C SER A 92 8.05 -6.10 34.07
N ARG A 93 8.71 -7.05 33.43
CA ARG A 93 10.03 -6.88 32.82
C ARG A 93 9.87 -7.06 31.32
N ILE A 94 10.24 -6.03 30.57
CA ILE A 94 10.12 -5.99 29.10
C ILE A 94 11.46 -5.67 28.46
N SER A 95 11.61 -5.99 27.19
CA SER A 95 12.77 -5.62 26.38
C SER A 95 12.36 -5.01 25.05
N LEU A 96 13.14 -4.04 24.58
CA LEU A 96 13.06 -3.47 23.23
C LEU A 96 14.40 -3.70 22.53
N THR A 97 14.37 -4.41 21.39
CA THR A 97 15.57 -4.63 20.57
C THR A 97 15.50 -3.75 19.34
N VAL A 98 16.52 -2.90 19.12
CA VAL A 98 16.64 -2.01 17.97
C VAL A 98 18.07 -2.06 17.46
N ALA A 99 18.27 -2.16 16.14
CA ALA A 99 19.60 -2.20 15.50
C ALA A 99 20.58 -3.17 16.18
N GLY A 100 20.09 -4.33 16.64
CA GLY A 100 20.87 -5.36 17.32
C GLY A 100 21.16 -5.10 18.80
N LYS A 101 20.79 -3.95 19.36
CA LYS A 101 20.93 -3.64 20.79
C LYS A 101 19.62 -3.87 21.54
N THR A 102 19.68 -4.62 22.64
CA THR A 102 18.53 -4.89 23.50
C THR A 102 18.55 -3.99 24.75
N LEU A 103 17.49 -3.25 24.96
CA LEU A 103 17.22 -2.42 26.12
C LEU A 103 16.18 -3.13 27.00
N THR A 104 16.47 -3.28 28.28
CA THR A 104 15.57 -3.98 29.22
C THR A 104 15.12 -3.03 30.32
N LYS A 105 13.84 -3.11 30.71
CA LYS A 105 13.27 -2.30 31.78
C LYS A 105 12.35 -3.11 32.68
N GLU A 106 12.46 -2.88 33.98
CA GLU A 106 11.49 -3.33 34.96
C GLU A 106 10.52 -2.19 35.27
N ILE A 107 9.24 -2.51 35.32
CA ILE A 107 8.14 -1.56 35.51
C ILE A 107 7.19 -2.14 36.53
N ASN A 108 6.99 -1.40 37.60
CA ASN A 108 6.01 -1.74 38.65
C ASN A 108 4.61 -1.32 38.19
N ASN A 109 3.58 -1.73 38.92
CA ASN A 109 2.21 -1.29 38.69
C ASN A 109 2.17 0.23 38.46
N LEU A 110 1.70 0.63 37.28
CA LEU A 110 1.81 2.00 36.81
C LEU A 110 0.61 2.34 35.92
N GLY A 111 0.00 3.49 36.20
CA GLY A 111 -0.91 4.14 35.26
C GLY A 111 -0.18 4.58 33.98
N SER A 112 -0.88 5.20 33.04
CA SER A 112 -0.27 5.67 31.79
C SER A 112 0.88 6.64 32.03
N ALA A 113 2.09 6.27 31.59
CA ALA A 113 3.30 7.08 31.71
C ALA A 113 4.27 6.84 30.56
N VAL A 114 5.22 7.77 30.39
CA VAL A 114 6.33 7.62 29.44
C VAL A 114 7.54 7.06 30.19
N ILE A 115 7.99 5.89 29.74
CA ILE A 115 9.12 5.17 30.34
C ILE A 115 10.29 5.15 29.34
N GLN A 116 11.38 5.82 29.68
CA GLN A 116 12.60 5.77 28.90
C GLN A 116 13.29 4.40 29.05
N LEU A 117 13.62 3.80 27.92
CA LEU A 117 14.30 2.51 27.84
C LEU A 117 15.82 2.68 27.65
N GLY A 118 16.25 3.60 26.76
CA GLY A 118 17.66 3.88 26.55
C GLY A 118 17.97 4.42 25.15
N LYS A 119 19.27 4.49 24.86
CA LYS A 119 19.84 5.07 23.64
C LYS A 119 20.46 4.00 22.75
N VAL A 120 20.22 4.09 21.43
CA VAL A 120 20.76 3.21 20.40
C VAL A 120 21.26 4.06 19.22
N GLU A 121 22.37 3.70 18.62
CA GLU A 121 22.85 4.27 17.38
C GLU A 121 22.15 3.62 16.17
N ILE A 122 21.55 4.42 15.31
CA ILE A 122 21.03 4.02 14.00
C ILE A 122 22.12 4.29 12.98
N LYS A 123 22.72 3.23 12.45
CA LYS A 123 23.93 3.32 11.59
C LYS A 123 23.66 3.81 10.18
N GLU A 124 22.45 3.56 9.66
CA GLU A 124 22.08 3.88 8.28
C GLU A 124 20.63 4.42 8.24
N PRO A 125 20.34 5.36 7.32
CA PRO A 125 18.97 5.79 7.08
C PRO A 125 18.15 4.62 6.48
N GLY A 126 16.85 4.61 6.76
CA GLY A 126 15.96 3.55 6.29
C GLY A 126 14.94 3.14 7.33
N TYR A 127 14.28 2.01 7.08
CA TYR A 127 13.34 1.46 8.04
C TYR A 127 14.04 0.89 9.27
N VAL A 128 13.55 1.28 10.42
CA VAL A 128 13.97 0.80 11.74
C VAL A 128 12.87 -0.10 12.28
N LYS A 129 13.24 -1.33 12.65
CA LYS A 129 12.40 -2.26 13.40
C LYS A 129 12.76 -2.17 14.87
N ALA A 130 11.78 -1.82 15.71
CA ALA A 130 11.87 -1.91 17.17
C ALA A 130 11.04 -3.11 17.64
N GLU A 131 11.71 -4.16 18.14
CA GLU A 131 11.09 -5.42 18.55
C GLU A 131 10.86 -5.46 20.05
N LEU A 132 9.60 -5.47 20.47
CA LEU A 132 9.16 -5.47 21.87
C LEU A 132 8.81 -6.88 22.32
N ARG A 133 9.36 -7.32 23.48
CA ARG A 133 9.11 -8.62 24.10
C ARG A 133 8.87 -8.51 25.59
N GLY A 134 7.96 -9.34 26.09
CA GLY A 134 7.76 -9.56 27.53
C GLY A 134 8.71 -10.64 28.04
N LEU A 135 9.40 -10.36 29.14
CA LEU A 135 10.37 -11.28 29.74
C LEU A 135 9.78 -11.99 30.97
N SER A 136 9.22 -11.23 31.91
CA SER A 136 8.53 -11.75 33.09
C SER A 136 7.48 -10.77 33.59
N LYS A 137 6.46 -11.27 34.27
CA LYS A 137 5.39 -10.45 34.88
C LYS A 137 4.77 -11.17 36.06
N THR A 138 4.13 -10.41 36.94
CA THR A 138 3.33 -10.93 38.07
C THR A 138 1.83 -10.69 37.86
N GLY A 139 1.44 -9.72 37.02
CA GLY A 139 0.05 -9.45 36.64
C GLY A 139 -0.43 -10.29 35.44
N GLN A 140 -1.64 -9.99 34.96
CA GLN A 140 -2.28 -10.69 33.84
C GLN A 140 -1.62 -10.38 32.49
N VAL A 141 -1.21 -9.13 32.27
CA VAL A 141 -0.56 -8.66 31.03
C VAL A 141 0.81 -8.06 31.34
N PHE A 142 1.69 -7.98 30.34
CA PHE A 142 2.98 -7.28 30.49
C PHE A 142 2.77 -5.76 30.57
N ALA A 143 2.03 -5.21 29.62
CA ALA A 143 1.67 -3.81 29.55
C ALA A 143 0.59 -3.61 28.48
N GLU A 144 -0.06 -2.45 28.54
CA GLU A 144 -0.76 -1.84 27.41
C GLU A 144 0.14 -0.72 26.88
N VAL A 145 0.42 -0.69 25.58
CA VAL A 145 1.38 0.25 25.00
C VAL A 145 0.71 1.02 23.87
N SER A 146 0.58 2.34 24.03
CA SER A 146 -0.02 3.19 23.01
C SER A 146 1.00 3.66 21.96
N ASP A 147 2.20 4.09 22.41
CA ASP A 147 3.16 4.76 21.54
C ASP A 147 4.60 4.34 21.82
N LEU A 148 5.41 4.36 20.77
CA LEU A 148 6.85 4.43 20.82
C LEU A 148 7.26 5.90 20.62
N LEU A 149 8.03 6.45 21.58
CA LEU A 149 8.60 7.79 21.48
C LEU A 149 10.07 7.68 21.13
N VAL A 150 10.49 8.46 20.14
CA VAL A 150 11.88 8.49 19.68
C VAL A 150 12.37 9.93 19.62
N SER A 151 13.59 10.18 20.14
CA SER A 151 14.27 11.48 20.04
C SER A 151 15.74 11.28 19.71
N GLY A 152 16.39 12.32 19.20
CA GLY A 152 17.83 12.27 18.92
C GLY A 152 18.21 12.61 17.48
N THR A 153 19.50 12.63 17.19
CA THR A 153 20.08 13.13 15.93
C THR A 153 19.70 12.30 14.69
N ALA A 154 19.29 11.05 14.88
CA ALA A 154 18.75 10.23 13.78
C ALA A 154 17.46 10.82 13.17
N LEU A 155 16.79 11.76 13.87
CA LEU A 155 15.53 12.40 13.47
C LEU A 155 15.69 13.80 12.88
N ASP A 156 16.90 14.35 12.80
CA ASP A 156 17.14 15.73 12.35
C ASP A 156 16.55 16.03 10.95
N ASN A 157 16.51 15.00 10.08
CA ASN A 157 15.91 15.10 8.74
C ASN A 157 14.45 14.60 8.70
N GLY A 158 13.83 14.44 9.89
CA GLY A 158 12.47 13.90 10.02
C GLY A 158 12.39 12.38 10.00
N ALA A 159 11.17 11.87 10.08
CA ALA A 159 10.86 10.45 10.02
C ALA A 159 9.55 10.17 9.29
N VAL A 160 9.45 8.97 8.70
CA VAL A 160 8.27 8.48 7.99
C VAL A 160 7.61 7.38 8.81
N TYR A 161 6.37 7.58 9.16
CA TYR A 161 5.52 6.65 9.92
C TYR A 161 4.05 7.08 9.82
N VAL A 162 3.14 6.20 10.22
CA VAL A 162 1.69 6.49 10.27
C VAL A 162 1.42 7.36 11.51
N LYS A 163 1.10 8.65 11.31
CA LYS A 163 1.13 9.67 12.37
C LYS A 163 -0.13 9.72 13.22
N ASN A 164 -1.30 9.43 12.65
CA ASN A 164 -2.59 9.53 13.33
C ASN A 164 -3.62 8.57 12.73
N ASN A 165 -4.82 8.53 13.30
CA ASN A 165 -5.94 7.73 12.81
C ASN A 165 -7.04 8.56 12.13
N GLU A 166 -6.78 9.82 11.79
CA GLU A 166 -7.72 10.66 11.06
C GLU A 166 -8.06 10.00 9.70
N GLY A 167 -9.33 9.97 9.33
CA GLY A 167 -9.76 9.29 8.10
C GLY A 167 -9.44 7.79 8.05
N ASN A 168 -9.34 7.13 9.20
CA ASN A 168 -9.00 5.70 9.31
C ASN A 168 -7.57 5.35 8.83
N TYR A 169 -6.62 6.27 8.97
CA TYR A 169 -5.25 6.07 8.47
C TYR A 169 -4.49 4.95 9.18
N PHE A 170 -4.84 4.56 10.41
CA PHE A 170 -4.22 3.39 11.02
C PHE A 170 -4.53 2.11 10.24
N HIS A 171 -5.77 1.95 9.79
CA HIS A 171 -6.15 0.83 8.92
C HIS A 171 -5.36 0.85 7.60
N TRP A 172 -5.37 1.97 6.90
CA TRP A 172 -4.72 2.11 5.60
C TRP A 172 -3.19 2.06 5.70
N GLY A 173 -2.59 2.71 6.70
CA GLY A 173 -1.15 2.68 6.95
C GLY A 173 -0.63 1.29 7.30
N ARG A 174 -1.34 0.56 8.13
CA ARG A 174 -1.01 -0.85 8.45
C ARG A 174 -1.19 -1.77 7.25
N ARG A 175 -2.21 -1.55 6.44
CA ARG A 175 -2.37 -2.28 5.17
C ARG A 175 -1.16 -2.10 4.26
N GLY A 176 -0.58 -0.92 4.25
CA GLY A 176 0.50 -0.51 3.37
C GLY A 176 0.01 0.02 2.03
N PRO A 177 0.91 0.62 1.23
CA PRO A 177 0.56 1.22 -0.06
C PRO A 177 0.11 0.18 -1.08
N SER A 178 -0.96 0.50 -1.84
CA SER A 178 -1.28 -0.16 -3.10
C SER A 178 -0.50 0.49 -4.24
N VAL A 179 0.05 -0.29 -5.15
CA VAL A 179 0.93 0.17 -6.24
C VAL A 179 0.41 -0.28 -7.59
N HIS A 180 0.60 0.57 -8.62
CA HIS A 180 -0.05 0.38 -9.90
C HIS A 180 0.90 0.56 -11.08
N LEU A 181 0.59 -0.14 -12.20
CA LEU A 181 1.14 0.07 -13.53
C LEU A 181 0.04 0.65 -14.41
N ASN A 182 0.09 1.92 -14.74
CA ASN A 182 -0.82 2.51 -15.74
C ASN A 182 -0.20 2.35 -17.11
N TYR A 183 -0.80 1.49 -17.94
CA TYR A 183 -0.26 1.14 -19.25
C TYR A 183 -0.44 2.26 -20.26
N THR A 184 0.60 2.51 -21.06
CA THR A 184 0.55 3.43 -22.18
C THR A 184 0.03 2.69 -23.41
N ILE A 185 -1.21 2.96 -23.79
CA ILE A 185 -1.81 2.36 -24.98
C ILE A 185 -1.25 3.09 -26.22
N PRO A 186 -0.78 2.36 -27.25
CA PRO A 186 -0.35 2.98 -28.50
C PRO A 186 -1.46 3.86 -29.12
N ALA A 187 -1.09 5.03 -29.63
CA ALA A 187 -2.04 6.01 -30.16
C ALA A 187 -3.00 5.42 -31.24
N ALA A 188 -2.53 4.47 -32.02
CA ALA A 188 -3.36 3.79 -33.04
C ALA A 188 -4.50 2.95 -32.45
N ALA A 189 -4.37 2.49 -31.19
CA ALA A 189 -5.37 1.70 -30.47
C ALA A 189 -6.16 2.55 -29.46
N GLU A 190 -5.82 3.82 -29.25
CA GLU A 190 -6.46 4.68 -28.26
C GLU A 190 -7.97 4.79 -28.50
N ASN A 191 -8.75 4.60 -27.46
CA ASN A 191 -10.23 4.57 -27.46
C ASN A 191 -10.88 3.45 -28.31
N LYS A 192 -10.11 2.46 -28.79
CA LYS A 192 -10.60 1.36 -29.61
C LYS A 192 -10.26 -0.03 -29.06
N VAL A 193 -9.63 -0.11 -27.88
CA VAL A 193 -9.22 -1.39 -27.29
C VAL A 193 -10.45 -2.22 -26.96
N GLU A 194 -10.71 -3.24 -27.75
CA GLU A 194 -11.81 -4.19 -27.56
C GLU A 194 -11.40 -5.30 -26.59
N TRP A 195 -10.14 -5.79 -26.72
CA TRP A 195 -9.61 -6.84 -25.87
C TRP A 195 -8.30 -6.40 -25.23
N PHE A 196 -8.10 -6.82 -23.99
CA PHE A 196 -6.83 -6.67 -23.28
C PHE A 196 -6.38 -8.01 -22.70
N TYR A 197 -5.18 -8.42 -23.06
CA TYR A 197 -4.51 -9.62 -22.59
C TYR A 197 -3.34 -9.26 -21.68
N ASN A 198 -3.19 -9.99 -20.58
CA ASN A 198 -2.09 -9.82 -19.63
C ASN A 198 -1.76 -11.17 -18.95
N GLU A 199 -0.52 -11.34 -18.54
CA GLU A 199 -0.07 -12.50 -17.77
C GLU A 199 0.48 -12.06 -16.41
N ILE A 200 0.16 -12.83 -15.37
CA ILE A 200 0.74 -12.64 -14.02
C ILE A 200 1.49 -13.90 -13.62
N MET A 201 2.66 -13.69 -13.02
CA MET A 201 3.38 -14.68 -12.24
C MET A 201 3.67 -14.06 -10.85
N VAL A 202 3.29 -14.76 -9.80
CA VAL A 202 3.66 -14.42 -8.42
C VAL A 202 4.91 -15.23 -8.09
N PRO A 203 6.05 -14.61 -7.74
CA PRO A 203 7.23 -15.34 -7.34
C PRO A 203 6.97 -16.23 -6.11
N GLU A 204 7.72 -17.33 -5.97
CA GLU A 204 7.62 -18.20 -4.81
C GLU A 204 7.92 -17.43 -3.51
N GLY A 205 7.09 -17.63 -2.50
CA GLY A 205 7.18 -16.94 -1.23
C GLY A 205 6.62 -15.52 -1.19
N GLU A 206 6.17 -14.96 -2.33
CA GLU A 206 5.56 -13.63 -2.42
C GLU A 206 4.03 -13.65 -2.42
N ASP A 207 3.42 -14.83 -2.36
CA ASP A 207 1.97 -15.10 -2.37
C ASP A 207 1.34 -14.95 -0.97
N LYS A 208 1.65 -13.85 -0.30
CA LYS A 208 1.19 -13.58 1.06
C LYS A 208 -0.34 -13.47 1.14
N LEU A 209 -0.89 -13.95 2.25
CA LEU A 209 -2.33 -13.84 2.51
C LEU A 209 -2.79 -12.38 2.56
N GLY A 210 -4.01 -12.14 2.13
CA GLY A 210 -4.57 -10.80 2.05
C GLY A 210 -4.08 -10.01 0.84
N THR A 211 -3.57 -10.67 -0.21
CA THR A 211 -3.03 -9.99 -1.39
C THR A 211 -3.95 -10.11 -2.60
N TYR A 212 -4.11 -9.00 -3.32
CA TYR A 212 -4.75 -8.95 -4.63
C TYR A 212 -3.73 -8.58 -5.71
N TYR A 213 -3.51 -9.50 -6.64
CA TYR A 213 -2.72 -9.36 -7.86
C TYR A 213 -3.71 -9.07 -8.99
N MET A 214 -4.01 -7.80 -9.25
CA MET A 214 -4.95 -7.40 -10.27
C MET A 214 -4.26 -7.28 -11.61
N ALA A 215 -4.68 -8.11 -12.57
CA ALA A 215 -4.14 -8.15 -13.92
C ALA A 215 -4.67 -7.02 -14.80
N ASN A 216 -5.99 -6.95 -14.93
CA ASN A 216 -6.69 -6.11 -15.89
C ASN A 216 -7.66 -5.20 -15.17
N GLY A 217 -7.20 -4.00 -14.78
CA GLY A 217 -8.04 -2.90 -14.34
C GLY A 217 -8.38 -2.00 -15.51
N PHE A 218 -9.55 -1.40 -15.49
CA PHE A 218 -10.03 -0.44 -16.48
C PHE A 218 -11.12 0.44 -15.86
N SER A 219 -11.53 1.48 -16.55
CA SER A 219 -12.49 2.46 -16.00
C SER A 219 -13.86 1.87 -15.60
N GLY A 220 -14.19 0.66 -16.02
CA GLY A 220 -15.47 0.00 -15.72
C GLY A 220 -15.38 -1.12 -14.69
N GLY A 221 -14.19 -1.61 -14.36
CA GLY A 221 -14.04 -2.77 -13.50
C GLY A 221 -12.62 -3.26 -13.33
N TYR A 222 -12.48 -4.43 -12.72
CA TYR A 222 -11.18 -5.03 -12.41
C TYR A 222 -11.23 -6.56 -12.43
N PHE A 223 -10.10 -7.17 -12.81
CA PHE A 223 -9.95 -8.60 -12.99
C PHE A 223 -8.56 -9.07 -12.57
N GLY A 224 -8.47 -10.09 -11.72
CA GLY A 224 -7.19 -10.62 -11.23
C GLY A 224 -7.36 -11.80 -10.29
N MET A 225 -6.35 -12.05 -9.45
CA MET A 225 -6.34 -13.17 -8.52
C MET A 225 -5.96 -12.76 -7.09
N GLN A 226 -6.53 -13.45 -6.10
CA GLN A 226 -6.37 -13.16 -4.68
C GLN A 226 -5.87 -14.37 -3.90
N ALA A 227 -5.05 -14.11 -2.86
CA ALA A 227 -4.68 -15.04 -1.81
C ALA A 227 -5.52 -14.73 -0.56
N ASN A 228 -6.67 -15.38 -0.39
CA ASN A 228 -7.64 -15.05 0.65
C ASN A 228 -7.36 -15.74 1.98
N SER A 229 -6.92 -17.02 1.95
CA SER A 229 -6.56 -17.80 3.13
C SER A 229 -5.54 -18.87 2.78
N LEU A 230 -5.13 -19.67 3.75
CA LEU A 230 -4.26 -20.83 3.52
C LEU A 230 -4.89 -21.89 2.60
N THR A 231 -6.22 -21.93 2.55
CA THR A 231 -6.99 -22.95 1.80
C THR A 231 -7.81 -22.36 0.66
N GLU A 232 -7.90 -21.03 0.53
CA GLU A 232 -8.71 -20.38 -0.48
C GLU A 232 -7.93 -19.34 -1.27
N ARG A 233 -7.91 -19.52 -2.59
CA ARG A 233 -7.43 -18.57 -3.58
C ARG A 233 -8.52 -18.33 -4.61
N ARG A 234 -8.63 -17.11 -5.10
CA ARG A 234 -9.70 -16.70 -6.02
C ARG A 234 -9.15 -16.12 -7.29
N VAL A 235 -9.91 -16.28 -8.36
CA VAL A 235 -9.88 -15.43 -9.55
C VAL A 235 -11.16 -14.58 -9.51
N LEU A 236 -11.00 -13.27 -9.50
CA LEU A 236 -12.07 -12.29 -9.21
C LEU A 236 -12.23 -11.33 -10.38
N PHE A 237 -13.48 -11.13 -10.83
CA PHE A 237 -13.87 -10.15 -11.83
C PHE A 237 -15.08 -9.35 -11.36
N SER A 238 -14.98 -8.02 -11.36
CA SER A 238 -16.05 -7.14 -10.90
C SER A 238 -16.23 -5.94 -11.82
N ILE A 239 -17.46 -5.47 -11.93
CA ILE A 239 -17.84 -4.31 -12.73
C ILE A 239 -18.56 -3.29 -11.84
N TRP A 240 -18.06 -2.05 -11.80
CA TRP A 240 -18.70 -0.97 -11.06
C TRP A 240 -20.01 -0.51 -11.74
N SER A 241 -21.04 -0.28 -10.93
CA SER A 241 -22.20 0.49 -11.35
C SER A 241 -21.78 1.91 -11.79
N PRO A 242 -22.46 2.54 -12.74
CA PRO A 242 -22.30 3.96 -13.01
C PRO A 242 -22.80 4.85 -11.88
N PHE A 243 -23.61 4.31 -10.95
CA PHE A 243 -24.12 5.03 -9.77
C PHE A 243 -23.10 4.99 -8.64
N SER A 244 -22.69 6.16 -8.15
CA SER A 244 -21.70 6.27 -7.07
C SER A 244 -22.37 6.04 -5.72
N THR A 245 -22.15 4.88 -5.13
CA THR A 245 -22.61 4.49 -3.80
C THR A 245 -21.77 3.35 -3.26
N ASP A 246 -21.67 3.24 -1.93
CA ASP A 246 -21.06 2.12 -1.24
C ASP A 246 -22.07 1.03 -0.85
N ASP A 247 -23.38 1.32 -0.97
CA ASP A 247 -24.45 0.36 -0.72
C ASP A 247 -25.05 -0.14 -2.04
N PRO A 248 -24.83 -1.42 -2.43
CA PRO A 248 -25.38 -1.97 -3.67
C PRO A 248 -26.90 -1.97 -3.72
N LYS A 249 -27.58 -1.97 -2.57
CA LYS A 249 -29.04 -1.94 -2.50
C LYS A 249 -29.62 -0.58 -2.89
N SER A 250 -28.84 0.48 -2.80
CA SER A 250 -29.23 1.84 -3.18
C SER A 250 -29.13 2.13 -4.67
N ILE A 251 -28.58 1.19 -5.47
CA ILE A 251 -28.42 1.35 -6.92
C ILE A 251 -29.78 1.32 -7.60
N PRO A 252 -30.19 2.38 -8.33
CA PRO A 252 -31.41 2.37 -9.14
C PRO A 252 -31.40 1.24 -10.18
N ASP A 253 -32.54 0.63 -10.47
CA ASP A 253 -32.63 -0.50 -11.42
C ASP A 253 -32.02 -0.18 -12.79
N SER A 254 -32.20 1.05 -13.28
CA SER A 254 -31.63 1.50 -14.56
C SER A 254 -30.10 1.64 -14.56
N MET A 255 -29.45 1.56 -13.39
CA MET A 255 -28.02 1.68 -13.20
C MET A 255 -27.38 0.39 -12.66
N LYS A 256 -28.17 -0.66 -12.45
CA LYS A 256 -27.65 -1.97 -12.03
C LYS A 256 -26.81 -2.63 -13.14
N VAL A 257 -25.72 -3.23 -12.72
CA VAL A 257 -24.90 -4.11 -13.58
C VAL A 257 -25.62 -5.46 -13.70
N ILE A 258 -25.84 -5.92 -14.92
CA ILE A 258 -26.61 -7.12 -15.21
C ILE A 258 -25.67 -8.28 -15.54
N LEU A 259 -25.78 -9.40 -14.82
CA LEU A 259 -25.09 -10.63 -15.16
C LEU A 259 -25.74 -11.26 -16.40
N LEU A 260 -24.97 -11.46 -17.47
CA LEU A 260 -25.44 -12.12 -18.69
C LEU A 260 -25.04 -13.60 -18.74
N LYS A 261 -23.81 -13.92 -18.36
CA LYS A 261 -23.25 -15.29 -18.40
C LYS A 261 -22.22 -15.45 -17.31
N LYS A 262 -22.06 -16.66 -16.77
CA LYS A 262 -20.98 -17.02 -15.86
C LYS A 262 -20.44 -18.40 -16.15
N GLY A 263 -19.20 -18.62 -15.77
CA GLY A 263 -18.58 -19.94 -15.80
C GLY A 263 -19.23 -20.90 -14.79
N SER A 264 -19.18 -22.19 -15.07
CA SER A 264 -19.83 -23.24 -14.22
C SER A 264 -19.29 -23.24 -12.78
N LYS A 265 -18.02 -22.85 -12.57
CA LYS A 265 -17.36 -22.77 -11.26
C LYS A 265 -17.45 -21.38 -10.62
N THR A 266 -18.08 -20.41 -11.28
CA THR A 266 -18.12 -19.02 -10.84
C THR A 266 -19.31 -18.76 -9.91
N ARG A 267 -19.03 -18.14 -8.77
CA ARG A 267 -20.00 -17.53 -7.87
C ARG A 267 -20.18 -16.07 -8.24
N THR A 268 -21.40 -15.56 -8.12
CA THR A 268 -21.75 -14.17 -8.47
C THR A 268 -22.54 -13.53 -7.35
N GLY A 269 -22.43 -12.21 -7.25
CA GLY A 269 -23.12 -11.40 -6.25
C GLY A 269 -22.94 -9.91 -6.54
N GLU A 270 -23.17 -9.11 -5.54
CA GLU A 270 -22.95 -7.67 -5.53
C GLU A 270 -21.83 -7.35 -4.53
N PHE A 271 -21.13 -6.25 -4.73
CA PHE A 271 -20.16 -5.72 -3.77
C PHE A 271 -20.48 -4.27 -3.39
N GLY A 272 -19.98 -3.84 -2.24
CA GLY A 272 -20.09 -2.49 -1.69
C GLY A 272 -18.86 -2.09 -0.88
N ASN A 273 -18.94 -0.97 -0.16
CA ASN A 273 -17.92 -0.36 0.70
C ASN A 273 -16.75 0.34 -0.02
N GLU A 274 -16.53 0.12 -1.30
CA GLU A 274 -15.52 0.80 -2.12
C GLU A 274 -16.11 1.09 -3.52
N GLY A 275 -17.25 1.81 -3.55
CA GLY A 275 -18.15 1.79 -4.68
C GLY A 275 -18.97 0.50 -4.66
N SER A 276 -19.85 0.31 -5.62
CA SER A 276 -20.71 -0.87 -5.70
C SER A 276 -20.94 -1.34 -7.14
N GLY A 277 -21.34 -2.60 -7.29
CA GLY A 277 -21.61 -3.18 -8.61
C GLY A 277 -21.73 -4.69 -8.58
N GLY A 278 -21.58 -5.30 -9.76
CA GLY A 278 -21.61 -6.75 -9.94
C GLY A 278 -20.27 -7.40 -9.65
N GLN A 279 -20.27 -8.45 -8.83
CA GLN A 279 -19.08 -9.24 -8.48
C GLN A 279 -19.20 -10.67 -8.99
N SER A 280 -18.08 -11.20 -9.44
CA SER A 280 -17.94 -12.63 -9.72
C SER A 280 -16.58 -13.13 -9.27
N PHE A 281 -16.52 -14.36 -8.77
CA PHE A 281 -15.26 -15.03 -8.49
C PHE A 281 -15.40 -16.55 -8.62
N MET A 282 -14.29 -17.20 -8.98
CA MET A 282 -14.14 -18.64 -8.85
C MET A 282 -13.03 -18.97 -7.85
N ILE A 283 -13.23 -20.01 -7.06
CA ILE A 283 -12.18 -20.59 -6.25
C ILE A 283 -11.27 -21.37 -7.20
N TYR A 284 -10.01 -20.94 -7.29
CA TYR A 284 -9.00 -21.54 -8.14
C TYR A 284 -7.68 -21.62 -7.35
N PRO A 285 -7.11 -22.83 -7.13
CA PRO A 285 -5.91 -23.02 -6.32
C PRO A 285 -4.63 -22.65 -7.11
N TRP A 286 -4.56 -21.40 -7.58
CA TRP A 286 -3.37 -20.92 -8.26
C TRP A 286 -2.13 -20.98 -7.35
N LYS A 287 -0.96 -21.16 -7.94
CA LYS A 287 0.31 -21.37 -7.24
C LYS A 287 1.31 -20.28 -7.62
N ALA A 288 2.13 -19.87 -6.65
CA ALA A 288 3.34 -19.09 -6.91
C ALA A 288 4.29 -19.87 -7.85
N GLY A 289 5.12 -19.16 -8.58
CA GLY A 289 6.00 -19.71 -9.61
C GLY A 289 5.33 -20.02 -10.95
N LYS A 290 3.99 -20.07 -11.01
CA LYS A 290 3.24 -20.35 -12.25
C LYS A 290 2.69 -19.08 -12.88
N THR A 291 2.55 -19.12 -14.22
CA THR A 291 2.02 -18.00 -15.00
C THR A 291 0.57 -18.25 -15.40
N TYR A 292 -0.27 -17.25 -15.18
CA TYR A 292 -1.69 -17.25 -15.50
C TYR A 292 -2.03 -16.13 -16.46
N ALA A 293 -2.91 -16.39 -17.41
CA ALA A 293 -3.36 -15.42 -18.40
C ALA A 293 -4.76 -14.90 -18.11
N PHE A 294 -4.93 -13.61 -18.32
CA PHE A 294 -6.15 -12.85 -18.12
C PHE A 294 -6.53 -12.15 -19.41
N LEU A 295 -7.74 -12.37 -19.89
CA LEU A 295 -8.27 -11.77 -21.11
C LEU A 295 -9.59 -11.06 -20.78
N THR A 296 -9.64 -9.76 -21.04
CA THR A 296 -10.85 -8.93 -20.85
C THR A 296 -11.36 -8.45 -22.18
N HIS A 297 -12.66 -8.58 -22.41
CA HIS A 297 -13.38 -8.11 -23.59
C HIS A 297 -14.35 -7.00 -23.21
N ALA A 298 -14.43 -5.96 -24.02
CA ALA A 298 -15.44 -4.90 -23.93
C ALA A 298 -16.18 -4.77 -25.27
N LYS A 299 -17.48 -5.03 -25.26
CA LYS A 299 -18.34 -4.90 -26.44
C LYS A 299 -19.35 -3.75 -26.23
N PRO A 300 -19.05 -2.54 -26.77
CA PRO A 300 -19.97 -1.40 -26.69
C PRO A 300 -21.25 -1.64 -27.48
N ASN A 301 -22.36 -1.14 -26.96
CA ASN A 301 -23.65 -1.05 -27.67
C ASN A 301 -24.14 0.40 -27.65
N PRO A 302 -23.86 1.22 -28.66
CA PRO A 302 -24.27 2.62 -28.70
C PRO A 302 -25.78 2.83 -28.67
N THR A 303 -26.57 1.93 -29.28
CA THR A 303 -28.03 2.01 -29.34
C THR A 303 -28.65 1.84 -27.96
N LYS A 304 -28.18 0.86 -27.20
CA LYS A 304 -28.63 0.61 -25.82
C LYS A 304 -27.94 1.47 -24.79
N LYS A 305 -26.86 2.18 -25.17
CA LYS A 305 -25.94 2.88 -24.24
C LYS A 305 -25.40 1.95 -23.15
N THR A 306 -24.99 0.74 -23.53
CA THR A 306 -24.42 -0.25 -22.61
C THR A 306 -23.06 -0.74 -23.14
N THR A 307 -22.26 -1.34 -22.24
CA THR A 307 -21.05 -2.11 -22.63
C THR A 307 -21.13 -3.47 -21.94
N ILE A 308 -20.93 -4.53 -22.72
CA ILE A 308 -20.76 -5.88 -22.19
C ILE A 308 -19.29 -6.10 -21.92
N TYR A 309 -18.95 -6.38 -20.66
CA TYR A 309 -17.60 -6.75 -20.24
C TYR A 309 -17.55 -8.25 -19.94
N THR A 310 -16.59 -8.96 -20.54
CA THR A 310 -16.42 -10.40 -20.34
C THR A 310 -14.98 -10.70 -19.93
N ALA A 311 -14.80 -11.56 -18.93
CA ALA A 311 -13.50 -11.98 -18.43
C ALA A 311 -13.26 -13.47 -18.60
N TYR A 312 -12.09 -13.81 -19.14
CA TYR A 312 -11.63 -15.17 -19.34
C TYR A 312 -10.27 -15.36 -18.66
N PHE A 313 -10.11 -16.49 -17.98
CA PHE A 313 -8.91 -16.88 -17.25
C PHE A 313 -8.33 -18.16 -17.83
N LYS A 314 -7.00 -18.27 -17.85
CA LYS A 314 -6.31 -19.49 -18.30
C LYS A 314 -5.06 -19.76 -17.45
N ASP A 315 -4.91 -21.00 -16.99
CA ASP A 315 -3.64 -21.56 -16.53
C ASP A 315 -2.82 -21.92 -17.79
N LEU A 316 -1.66 -21.31 -17.97
CA LEU A 316 -0.86 -21.52 -19.20
C LEU A 316 -0.22 -22.90 -19.27
N GLU A 317 -0.10 -23.60 -18.16
CA GLU A 317 0.42 -24.98 -18.12
C GLU A 317 -0.70 -26.02 -18.29
N GLN A 318 -1.93 -25.67 -17.92
CA GLN A 318 -3.02 -26.64 -17.82
C GLN A 318 -4.35 -26.03 -18.29
N GLY A 319 -4.93 -26.63 -19.33
CA GLY A 319 -6.31 -26.41 -19.68
C GLY A 319 -6.58 -25.29 -20.67
N ASP A 320 -7.86 -25.11 -20.93
CA ASP A 320 -8.43 -24.14 -21.87
C ASP A 320 -8.84 -22.86 -21.15
N TRP A 321 -9.22 -21.86 -21.95
CA TRP A 321 -9.84 -20.65 -21.43
C TRP A 321 -11.10 -20.99 -20.63
N GLN A 322 -11.23 -20.40 -19.45
CA GLN A 322 -12.40 -20.51 -18.58
C GLN A 322 -13.10 -19.16 -18.54
N LEU A 323 -14.41 -19.15 -18.83
CA LEU A 323 -15.25 -17.98 -18.60
C LEU A 323 -15.32 -17.72 -17.09
N VAL A 324 -15.01 -16.49 -16.66
CA VAL A 324 -15.32 -16.05 -15.31
C VAL A 324 -16.74 -15.50 -15.29
N ALA A 325 -16.98 -14.37 -15.92
CA ALA A 325 -18.34 -13.84 -16.10
C ALA A 325 -18.42 -12.86 -17.26
N SER A 326 -19.66 -12.59 -17.69
CA SER A 326 -20.01 -11.52 -18.61
C SER A 326 -21.09 -10.65 -17.96
N PHE A 327 -20.81 -9.35 -17.87
CA PHE A 327 -21.72 -8.35 -17.29
C PHE A 327 -22.05 -7.26 -18.30
N GLU A 328 -23.31 -6.83 -18.35
CA GLU A 328 -23.73 -5.63 -19.05
C GLU A 328 -23.76 -4.44 -18.08
N ARG A 329 -22.97 -3.41 -18.39
CA ARG A 329 -22.92 -2.16 -17.64
C ARG A 329 -23.74 -1.10 -18.35
N PRO A 330 -24.79 -0.55 -17.73
CA PRO A 330 -25.60 0.52 -18.34
C PRO A 330 -24.84 1.85 -18.35
N GLN A 331 -25.42 2.84 -19.05
CA GLN A 331 -24.90 4.20 -19.22
C GLN A 331 -23.44 4.24 -19.67
N SER A 332 -23.05 3.29 -20.52
CA SER A 332 -21.70 3.12 -21.04
C SER A 332 -21.80 2.56 -22.45
N ALA A 333 -21.07 3.13 -23.40
CA ALA A 333 -20.93 2.57 -24.75
C ALA A 333 -19.48 2.81 -25.21
N VAL A 334 -18.52 2.22 -24.48
CA VAL A 334 -17.11 2.49 -24.63
C VAL A 334 -16.30 1.20 -24.67
N TYR A 335 -15.21 1.21 -25.40
CA TYR A 335 -14.15 0.21 -25.33
C TYR A 335 -13.38 0.31 -24.01
N LEU A 336 -12.39 -0.57 -23.79
CA LEU A 336 -11.53 -0.53 -22.60
C LEU A 336 -10.74 0.80 -22.55
N LYS A 337 -10.78 1.45 -21.40
CA LYS A 337 -10.08 2.73 -21.13
C LYS A 337 -9.40 2.68 -19.79
N GLY A 338 -8.30 3.47 -19.64
CA GLY A 338 -7.57 3.58 -18.39
C GLY A 338 -7.08 2.21 -17.93
N ILE A 339 -6.41 1.48 -18.81
CA ILE A 339 -5.97 0.11 -18.56
C ILE A 339 -4.77 0.14 -17.60
N TYR A 340 -4.83 -0.66 -16.53
CA TYR A 340 -3.80 -0.72 -15.51
C TYR A 340 -3.75 -2.08 -14.81
N SER A 341 -2.67 -2.32 -14.08
CA SER A 341 -2.56 -3.42 -13.12
C SER A 341 -2.25 -2.87 -11.74
N PHE A 342 -2.54 -3.61 -10.68
CA PHE A 342 -2.09 -3.27 -9.34
C PHE A 342 -1.68 -4.47 -8.49
N LEU A 343 -0.93 -4.17 -7.44
CA LEU A 343 -0.62 -5.06 -6.33
C LEU A 343 -1.09 -4.40 -5.04
N GLU A 344 -1.94 -5.08 -4.30
CA GLU A 344 -2.56 -4.57 -3.08
C GLU A 344 -2.56 -5.60 -1.95
N ASN A 345 -2.26 -5.15 -0.74
CA ASN A 345 -2.60 -5.86 0.48
C ASN A 345 -3.98 -5.38 0.96
N PHE A 346 -4.94 -6.28 1.15
CA PHE A 346 -6.25 -5.95 1.74
C PHE A 346 -6.38 -6.41 3.20
N SER A 347 -5.27 -6.90 3.82
CA SER A 347 -5.24 -7.39 5.21
C SER A 347 -4.27 -6.55 6.06
N PRO A 348 -4.74 -5.56 6.83
CA PRO A 348 -3.87 -4.69 7.63
C PRO A 348 -2.89 -5.42 8.57
N PRO A 349 -3.26 -6.55 9.22
CA PRO A 349 -2.32 -7.27 10.08
C PRO A 349 -1.09 -7.87 9.38
N THR A 350 -1.09 -7.91 8.05
CA THR A 350 0.01 -8.48 7.25
C THR A 350 0.79 -7.44 6.44
N GLY A 351 0.66 -6.15 6.77
CA GLY A 351 1.36 -5.07 6.09
C GLY A 351 2.87 -5.03 6.33
N ASP A 352 3.37 -5.83 7.27
CA ASP A 352 4.78 -6.08 7.54
C ASP A 352 5.39 -7.18 6.66
N GLN A 353 4.61 -7.80 5.77
CA GLN A 353 5.05 -8.86 4.87
C GLN A 353 5.16 -8.33 3.44
N SER A 354 6.34 -8.48 2.83
CA SER A 354 6.58 -8.08 1.44
C SER A 354 5.80 -8.94 0.46
N ARG A 355 5.35 -8.32 -0.63
CA ARG A 355 4.61 -8.93 -1.75
C ARG A 355 5.19 -8.47 -3.06
N ARG A 356 5.26 -9.36 -4.04
CA ARG A 356 5.66 -9.05 -5.41
C ARG A 356 4.76 -9.78 -6.41
N GLY A 357 4.43 -9.10 -7.51
CA GLY A 357 3.81 -9.67 -8.69
C GLY A 357 4.56 -9.24 -9.93
N ASP A 358 4.79 -10.18 -10.85
CA ASP A 358 5.39 -9.94 -12.17
C ASP A 358 4.28 -9.96 -13.22
N TYR A 359 4.23 -8.91 -14.05
CA TYR A 359 3.22 -8.69 -15.08
C TYR A 359 3.90 -8.78 -16.44
N LYS A 360 3.42 -9.69 -17.30
CA LYS A 360 4.11 -10.06 -18.53
C LYS A 360 3.18 -10.03 -19.74
N ASN A 361 3.78 -9.89 -20.91
CA ASN A 361 3.12 -10.17 -22.17
C ASN A 361 1.79 -9.42 -22.38
N GLN A 362 1.78 -8.10 -22.10
CA GLN A 362 0.60 -7.26 -22.27
C GLN A 362 0.33 -6.96 -23.72
N TRP A 363 -0.93 -7.17 -24.17
CA TRP A 363 -1.40 -6.88 -25.52
C TRP A 363 -2.77 -6.22 -25.50
N ALA A 364 -2.91 -5.16 -26.27
CA ALA A 364 -4.21 -4.59 -26.62
C ALA A 364 -4.60 -5.08 -28.03
N ILE A 365 -5.88 -5.39 -28.22
CA ILE A 365 -6.43 -5.71 -29.54
C ILE A 365 -7.55 -4.70 -29.82
N ASP A 366 -7.50 -4.03 -30.97
CA ASP A 366 -8.52 -3.06 -31.32
C ASP A 366 -9.76 -3.74 -31.96
N ALA A 367 -10.79 -2.95 -32.19
CA ALA A 367 -12.04 -3.41 -32.80
C ALA A 367 -11.90 -3.93 -34.24
N GLU A 368 -10.78 -3.63 -34.90
CA GLU A 368 -10.42 -4.15 -36.23
C GLU A 368 -9.56 -5.43 -36.14
N GLY A 369 -9.31 -5.95 -34.92
CA GLY A 369 -8.56 -7.17 -34.68
C GLY A 369 -7.04 -7.02 -34.76
N ARG A 370 -6.50 -5.79 -34.75
CA ARG A 370 -5.06 -5.53 -34.77
C ARG A 370 -4.47 -5.61 -33.39
N TRP A 371 -3.32 -6.25 -33.26
CA TRP A 371 -2.61 -6.49 -32.00
C TRP A 371 -1.52 -5.45 -31.78
N TYR A 372 -1.45 -4.93 -30.55
CA TYR A 372 -0.48 -3.95 -30.11
C TYR A 372 0.19 -4.43 -28.83
N GLU A 373 1.50 -4.70 -28.88
CA GLU A 373 2.25 -5.02 -27.68
C GLU A 373 2.40 -3.77 -26.81
N ILE A 374 2.12 -3.90 -25.52
CA ILE A 374 2.28 -2.81 -24.56
C ILE A 374 3.58 -3.00 -23.80
N THR A 375 4.55 -2.11 -24.03
CA THR A 375 5.88 -2.15 -23.45
C THR A 375 6.17 -1.00 -22.50
N SER A 376 5.24 -0.06 -22.34
CA SER A 376 5.40 1.14 -21.50
C SER A 376 4.30 1.23 -20.47
N ALA A 377 4.67 1.65 -19.25
CA ALA A 377 3.75 1.92 -18.16
C ALA A 377 4.27 3.07 -17.29
N THR A 378 3.37 3.73 -16.56
CA THR A 378 3.71 4.71 -15.54
C THR A 378 3.39 4.14 -14.17
N PHE A 379 4.36 4.18 -13.27
CA PHE A 379 4.19 3.77 -11.88
C PHE A 379 3.34 4.77 -11.10
N THR A 380 2.33 4.30 -10.38
CA THR A 380 1.57 5.11 -9.42
C THR A 380 1.32 4.33 -8.13
N ALA A 381 0.83 5.02 -7.11
CA ALA A 381 0.45 4.44 -5.84
C ALA A 381 -0.75 5.18 -5.23
N ASP A 382 -1.35 4.58 -4.21
CA ASP A 382 -2.54 5.07 -3.54
C ASP A 382 -2.30 6.27 -2.59
N ALA A 383 -3.32 6.65 -1.82
CA ALA A 383 -3.25 7.77 -0.89
C ALA A 383 -2.22 7.53 0.23
N THR A 384 -2.05 6.29 0.71
CA THR A 384 -1.09 5.94 1.77
C THR A 384 0.35 6.32 1.37
N ALA A 385 0.73 6.03 0.13
CA ALA A 385 2.03 6.46 -0.42
C ALA A 385 2.10 7.99 -0.58
N ARG A 386 1.03 8.61 -1.14
CA ARG A 386 1.01 10.05 -1.43
C ARG A 386 1.11 10.94 -0.19
N ILE A 387 0.52 10.52 0.95
CA ILE A 387 0.65 11.24 2.22
C ILE A 387 1.97 10.96 2.95
N ASN A 388 2.85 10.14 2.37
CA ASN A 388 4.18 9.82 2.90
C ASN A 388 4.15 9.13 4.28
N TYR A 389 3.17 8.26 4.51
CA TYR A 389 3.11 7.45 5.73
C TYR A 389 3.95 6.19 5.63
N ARG A 390 4.16 5.69 4.40
CA ARG A 390 5.00 4.53 4.10
C ARG A 390 5.75 4.75 2.78
N LYS A 391 6.99 4.25 2.71
CA LYS A 391 7.86 4.28 1.52
C LYS A 391 8.30 2.88 1.06
N ASP A 392 7.76 1.83 1.62
CA ASP A 392 8.06 0.45 1.25
C ASP A 392 7.18 -0.01 0.06
N TYR A 393 7.44 0.64 -1.06
CA TYR A 393 6.79 0.33 -2.33
C TYR A 393 7.72 0.63 -3.50
N THR A 394 7.73 -0.25 -4.48
CA THR A 394 8.54 -0.11 -5.69
C THR A 394 7.90 -0.81 -6.87
N GLY A 395 8.41 -0.54 -8.04
CA GLY A 395 8.10 -1.21 -9.29
C GLY A 395 9.21 -0.97 -10.29
N GLY A 396 9.14 -1.64 -11.40
CA GLY A 396 10.13 -1.51 -12.47
C GLY A 396 9.84 -2.41 -13.64
N SER A 397 10.83 -2.50 -14.53
CA SER A 397 10.87 -3.49 -15.60
C SER A 397 12.06 -4.39 -15.45
N ASP A 398 11.85 -5.70 -15.66
CA ASP A 398 12.86 -6.74 -15.62
C ASP A 398 12.80 -7.49 -16.96
N ASN A 399 13.72 -7.16 -17.87
CA ASN A 399 13.72 -7.65 -19.26
C ASN A 399 12.37 -7.45 -19.96
N THR A 400 11.59 -8.53 -20.13
CA THR A 400 10.31 -8.54 -20.85
C THR A 400 9.09 -8.44 -19.95
N SER A 401 9.27 -8.19 -18.64
CA SER A 401 8.18 -8.07 -17.69
C SER A 401 8.26 -6.74 -16.94
N PHE A 402 7.12 -6.29 -16.44
CA PHE A 402 7.03 -5.32 -15.34
C PHE A 402 6.91 -6.06 -14.02
N TYR A 403 7.28 -5.42 -12.93
CA TYR A 403 6.99 -5.89 -11.59
C TYR A 403 6.46 -4.79 -10.68
N LEU A 404 5.69 -5.19 -9.69
CA LEU A 404 5.25 -4.36 -8.57
C LEU A 404 5.63 -5.08 -7.26
N LYS A 405 6.05 -4.31 -6.27
CA LYS A 405 6.38 -4.79 -4.92
C LYS A 405 5.92 -3.78 -3.89
N ASN A 406 5.32 -4.25 -2.79
CA ASN A 406 4.88 -3.39 -1.69
C ASN A 406 4.91 -4.09 -0.34
N CYS A 407 4.78 -3.30 0.73
CA CYS A 407 4.77 -3.74 2.13
C CYS A 407 6.09 -4.38 2.59
N GLY A 408 6.19 -4.73 3.90
CA GLY A 408 7.35 -5.43 4.43
C GLY A 408 8.54 -4.55 4.83
N PHE A 409 8.36 -3.22 4.80
CA PHE A 409 9.32 -2.24 5.31
C PHE A 409 10.73 -2.32 4.69
N PHE A 410 10.82 -2.66 3.40
CA PHE A 410 12.08 -2.58 2.66
C PHE A 410 12.45 -1.11 2.33
N ASN A 411 13.72 -0.87 2.03
CA ASN A 411 14.24 0.49 1.86
C ASN A 411 14.16 1.04 0.44
N ASP A 412 14.14 0.17 -0.57
CA ASP A 412 14.00 0.57 -1.97
C ASP A 412 12.64 1.20 -2.21
N PHE A 413 12.63 2.32 -2.94
CA PHE A 413 11.38 2.97 -3.26
C PHE A 413 11.43 3.60 -4.64
N THR A 414 10.30 3.54 -5.36
CA THR A 414 10.14 4.16 -6.68
C THR A 414 9.26 5.40 -6.56
N PRO A 415 9.73 6.58 -7.02
CA PRO A 415 8.90 7.79 -7.06
C PRO A 415 7.63 7.58 -7.89
N ILE A 416 6.52 8.13 -7.40
CA ILE A 416 5.24 8.13 -8.14
C ILE A 416 5.43 8.92 -9.45
N LYS A 417 4.82 8.45 -10.55
CA LYS A 417 4.95 8.93 -11.93
C LYS A 417 6.25 8.53 -12.63
N THR A 418 7.07 7.63 -12.06
CA THR A 418 8.22 7.07 -12.78
C THR A 418 7.74 6.29 -14.01
N PRO A 419 8.24 6.62 -15.22
CA PRO A 419 7.96 5.85 -16.42
C PRO A 419 8.77 4.56 -16.43
N PHE A 420 8.13 3.45 -16.85
CA PHE A 420 8.79 2.16 -17.07
C PHE A 420 8.69 1.76 -18.54
N GLN A 421 9.78 1.15 -19.01
CA GLN A 421 9.87 0.56 -20.33
C GLN A 421 10.44 -0.84 -20.20
N ARG A 422 9.69 -1.87 -20.62
CA ARG A 422 10.20 -3.22 -20.77
C ARG A 422 10.63 -3.49 -22.22
N LYS A 423 11.49 -4.47 -22.42
CA LYS A 423 11.81 -4.94 -23.79
C LYS A 423 10.59 -5.61 -24.40
N SER A 424 10.43 -5.47 -25.71
CA SER A 424 9.50 -6.30 -26.47
C SER A 424 9.88 -7.78 -26.30
N THR A 425 8.88 -8.64 -26.24
CA THR A 425 9.12 -10.07 -26.19
C THR A 425 9.74 -10.60 -27.50
N GLY A 426 9.66 -9.82 -28.58
CA GLY A 426 10.09 -10.24 -29.93
C GLY A 426 9.30 -11.43 -30.47
N LYS A 427 8.26 -11.84 -29.73
CA LYS A 427 7.36 -12.96 -30.09
C LYS A 427 6.16 -12.43 -30.84
N THR A 428 5.53 -13.31 -31.62
CA THR A 428 4.18 -13.09 -32.07
C THR A 428 3.23 -13.02 -30.88
N HIS A 429 2.15 -12.27 -31.00
CA HIS A 429 1.10 -12.20 -29.98
C HIS A 429 0.60 -13.61 -29.59
N PRO A 430 -0.03 -13.76 -28.41
CA PRO A 430 -0.65 -15.02 -28.00
C PRO A 430 -1.65 -15.53 -29.04
N VAL A 431 -1.64 -16.84 -29.27
CA VAL A 431 -2.62 -17.47 -30.20
C VAL A 431 -3.92 -17.68 -29.43
N ILE A 432 -4.95 -16.92 -29.80
CA ILE A 432 -6.30 -17.01 -29.20
C ILE A 432 -7.31 -17.20 -30.32
N ASP A 433 -8.05 -18.30 -30.28
CA ASP A 433 -9.22 -18.50 -31.12
C ASP A 433 -10.44 -17.91 -30.42
N PHE A 434 -10.77 -16.66 -30.72
CA PHE A 434 -11.88 -15.94 -30.09
C PHE A 434 -13.24 -16.60 -30.29
N ASN A 435 -13.39 -17.41 -31.39
CA ASN A 435 -14.63 -18.13 -31.68
C ASN A 435 -14.81 -19.38 -30.80
N LYS A 436 -13.74 -19.85 -30.16
CA LYS A 436 -13.77 -21.01 -29.24
C LYS A 436 -13.75 -20.60 -27.77
N LEU A 437 -13.80 -19.31 -27.45
CA LEU A 437 -13.94 -18.87 -26.07
C LEU A 437 -15.31 -19.31 -25.50
N PRO A 438 -15.34 -19.84 -24.23
CA PRO A 438 -16.55 -20.41 -23.63
C PRO A 438 -17.66 -19.41 -23.33
#